data_6572678042d0ece3fc2f32b05b3f1887
#
_entry.id   6572678042d0ece3fc2f32b05b3f1887
#
_cell.length_a   1.000
_cell.length_b   1.000
_cell.length_c   1.000
_cell.angle_alpha   90.00
_cell.angle_beta   90.00
_cell.angle_gamma   90.00
#
_symmetry.space_group_name_H-M   'P 1'
#
loop_
_entity.id
_entity.type
_entity.pdbx_description
1 polymer ?
#
loop_
_entity_poly.entity_id
_entity_poly.type
_entity_poly.pdbx_seq_one_letter_code
_entity_poly.pdbx_strand_id
1 'polypeptide(L)'
;MKKLSVLAAGTMALMINTSAQAGDPVTLNITGNVIASPCQVSSDSITKSVDLGQNIQASSLQTAGAATDWVNFDINLNSCPAGTTKAIMTMHGTADLFNPADMYRNTGTATNLAVQVQSQTGDQLGNTKTISGTIASNAYTYKLRARAYTQNGGVMPGSISSVVTATFEYQ
;
A
#
# COMPACT_ATOMS: atom_id res chain seq x y z
N MET A 1 58.49 92.59 -29.70
CA MET A 1 58.37 92.26 -31.10
C MET A 1 58.22 90.74 -31.19
N LYS A 2 57.34 90.21 -31.95
CA LYS A 2 56.91 88.80 -32.19
C LYS A 2 55.98 88.27 -31.18
N LYS A 3 54.69 88.28 -31.54
CA LYS A 3 53.57 87.59 -30.90
C LYS A 3 53.61 86.11 -31.34
N LEU A 4 53.53 85.21 -30.36
CA LEU A 4 53.36 83.76 -30.62
C LEU A 4 51.93 83.38 -30.21
N SER A 5 51.12 83.09 -31.21
CA SER A 5 49.77 82.58 -31.03
C SER A 5 49.84 81.07 -30.79
N VAL A 6 49.31 80.61 -29.65
CA VAL A 6 49.16 79.18 -29.36
C VAL A 6 47.73 78.77 -29.65
N LEU A 7 47.62 77.91 -30.63
CA LEU A 7 46.34 77.22 -31.00
C LEU A 7 46.09 76.12 -29.98
N ALA A 8 44.99 76.23 -29.22
CA ALA A 8 44.50 75.17 -28.35
C ALA A 8 43.58 74.21 -29.22
N ALA A 9 44.05 73.03 -29.45
CA ALA A 9 43.25 71.98 -30.05
C ALA A 9 42.45 71.22 -28.95
N GLY A 10 41.16 71.44 -28.92
CA GLY A 10 40.26 70.74 -28.00
C GLY A 10 39.97 69.36 -28.51
N THR A 11 40.41 68.31 -27.80
CA THR A 11 40.04 66.93 -28.02
C THR A 11 38.70 66.65 -27.33
N MET A 12 37.65 66.52 -28.12
CA MET A 12 36.30 66.08 -27.68
C MET A 12 36.30 64.57 -27.49
N ALA A 13 36.42 64.10 -26.24
CA ALA A 13 36.29 62.65 -25.91
C ALA A 13 34.84 62.23 -26.03
N LEU A 14 34.54 61.44 -27.07
CA LEU A 14 33.24 60.75 -27.17
C LEU A 14 33.18 59.66 -26.10
N MET A 15 32.38 59.85 -25.08
CA MET A 15 32.02 58.79 -24.10
C MET A 15 31.03 57.87 -24.77
N ILE A 16 31.48 56.69 -25.23
CA ILE A 16 30.62 55.61 -25.69
C ILE A 16 30.07 54.92 -24.44
N ASN A 17 28.83 55.23 -24.09
CA ASN A 17 28.08 54.45 -23.09
C ASN A 17 27.71 53.10 -23.65
N THR A 18 28.50 52.05 -23.37
CA THR A 18 28.09 50.68 -23.60
C THR A 18 27.12 50.28 -22.50
N SER A 19 25.82 50.35 -22.77
CA SER A 19 24.80 49.71 -21.96
C SER A 19 24.98 48.20 -22.00
N ALA A 20 25.48 47.61 -20.91
CA ALA A 20 25.45 46.18 -20.73
C ALA A 20 23.99 45.74 -20.62
N GLN A 21 23.50 45.08 -21.66
CA GLN A 21 22.15 44.50 -21.69
C GLN A 21 22.21 43.23 -20.81
N ALA A 22 21.63 43.31 -19.63
CA ALA A 22 21.39 42.06 -18.84
C ALA A 22 20.38 41.22 -19.61
N GLY A 23 20.76 40.01 -19.94
CA GLY A 23 19.83 39.06 -20.57
C GLY A 23 18.64 38.81 -19.67
N ASP A 24 17.49 38.54 -20.25
CA ASP A 24 16.27 38.23 -19.49
C ASP A 24 16.48 37.02 -18.58
N PRO A 25 15.96 37.05 -17.34
CA PRO A 25 16.08 35.94 -16.42
C PRO A 25 15.30 34.71 -16.95
N VAL A 26 15.97 33.57 -17.01
CA VAL A 26 15.31 32.30 -17.36
C VAL A 26 14.82 31.63 -16.09
N THR A 27 13.52 31.37 -16.01
CA THR A 27 12.92 30.60 -14.92
C THR A 27 12.99 29.11 -15.26
N LEU A 28 13.73 28.35 -14.46
CA LEU A 28 13.82 26.89 -14.57
C LEU A 28 12.94 26.25 -13.48
N ASN A 29 11.87 25.58 -13.90
CA ASN A 29 11.02 24.79 -13.00
C ASN A 29 11.55 23.37 -12.90
N ILE A 30 12.06 22.98 -11.74
CA ILE A 30 12.55 21.64 -11.45
C ILE A 30 11.56 20.97 -10.51
N THR A 31 10.99 19.85 -10.93
CA THR A 31 10.06 19.04 -10.14
C THR A 31 10.59 17.62 -10.00
N GLY A 32 10.29 16.98 -8.88
CA GLY A 32 10.67 15.60 -8.58
C GLY A 32 9.74 15.02 -7.52
N ASN A 33 9.65 13.68 -7.49
CA ASN A 33 8.90 12.96 -6.47
C ASN A 33 9.83 11.96 -5.78
N VAL A 34 9.80 11.92 -4.46
CA VAL A 34 10.51 10.93 -3.64
C VAL A 34 9.46 10.00 -3.06
N ILE A 35 9.58 8.71 -3.37
CA ILE A 35 8.69 7.67 -2.86
C ILE A 35 9.37 6.89 -1.74
N ALA A 36 8.57 6.32 -0.82
CA ALA A 36 9.08 5.44 0.23
C ALA A 36 9.62 4.14 -0.39
N SER A 37 10.72 3.64 0.18
CA SER A 37 11.28 2.34 -0.23
C SER A 37 10.51 1.20 0.42
N PRO A 38 10.35 0.04 -0.25
CA PRO A 38 9.58 -1.08 0.27
C PRO A 38 10.27 -1.77 1.44
N CYS A 39 9.45 -2.29 2.38
CA CYS A 39 9.88 -3.29 3.35
C CYS A 39 10.06 -4.65 2.68
N GLN A 40 10.69 -5.58 3.38
CA GLN A 40 10.71 -6.99 2.99
C GLN A 40 9.56 -7.73 3.67
N VAL A 41 8.82 -8.53 2.89
CA VAL A 41 7.87 -9.49 3.47
C VAL A 41 8.66 -10.68 3.98
N SER A 42 8.47 -11.08 5.23
CA SER A 42 9.16 -12.23 5.82
C SER A 42 8.87 -13.51 5.02
N SER A 43 9.85 -14.39 4.92
CA SER A 43 9.74 -15.63 4.15
C SER A 43 8.58 -16.53 4.59
N ASP A 44 8.26 -16.54 5.87
CA ASP A 44 7.11 -17.26 6.47
C ASP A 44 5.76 -16.63 6.11
N SER A 45 5.76 -15.41 5.60
CA SER A 45 4.57 -14.63 5.23
C SER A 45 4.34 -14.57 3.71
N ILE A 46 5.37 -14.88 2.89
CA ILE A 46 5.24 -14.91 1.42
C ILE A 46 4.26 -15.99 0.96
N THR A 47 4.31 -17.17 1.59
CA THR A 47 3.36 -18.25 1.36
C THR A 47 2.84 -18.72 2.71
N LYS A 48 1.69 -18.18 3.11
CA LYS A 48 1.08 -18.48 4.41
C LYS A 48 -0.05 -19.49 4.24
N SER A 49 0.09 -20.65 4.89
CA SER A 49 -1.03 -21.61 5.01
C SER A 49 -1.77 -21.37 6.31
N VAL A 50 -3.09 -21.21 6.22
CA VAL A 50 -3.98 -21.06 7.36
C VAL A 50 -4.93 -22.26 7.35
N ASP A 51 -4.77 -23.17 8.30
CA ASP A 51 -5.64 -24.32 8.48
C ASP A 51 -6.83 -23.96 9.36
N LEU A 52 -8.02 -23.90 8.78
CA LEU A 52 -9.26 -23.58 9.50
C LEU A 52 -9.77 -24.74 10.36
N GLY A 53 -9.14 -25.92 10.24
CA GLY A 53 -9.48 -27.15 10.93
C GLY A 53 -9.90 -28.27 9.97
N GLN A 54 -9.49 -29.51 10.32
CA GLN A 54 -9.74 -30.70 9.48
C GLN A 54 -10.99 -31.50 9.93
N ASN A 55 -11.59 -31.14 11.08
CA ASN A 55 -12.73 -31.84 11.68
C ASN A 55 -13.92 -30.91 11.93
N ILE A 56 -14.17 -29.95 11.02
CA ILE A 56 -15.32 -29.04 11.12
C ILE A 56 -16.60 -29.83 10.87
N GLN A 57 -17.47 -29.86 11.88
CA GLN A 57 -18.75 -30.57 11.77
C GLN A 57 -19.75 -29.73 10.93
N ALA A 58 -20.24 -30.27 9.83
CA ALA A 58 -21.25 -29.60 9.02
C ALA A 58 -22.53 -29.28 9.84
N SER A 59 -22.82 -30.06 10.85
CA SER A 59 -23.96 -29.85 11.76
C SER A 59 -23.87 -28.55 12.55
N SER A 60 -22.66 -28.04 12.85
CA SER A 60 -22.45 -26.74 13.51
C SER A 60 -22.67 -25.54 12.60
N LEU A 61 -22.75 -25.75 11.29
CA LEU A 61 -22.88 -24.71 10.27
C LEU A 61 -24.23 -24.80 9.52
N GLN A 62 -25.26 -25.35 10.17
CA GLN A 62 -26.58 -25.49 9.56
C GLN A 62 -27.45 -24.24 9.65
N THR A 63 -27.19 -23.34 10.58
CA THR A 63 -27.96 -22.11 10.77
C THR A 63 -27.32 -20.95 10.00
N ALA A 64 -28.15 -20.03 9.51
CA ALA A 64 -27.67 -18.80 8.90
C ALA A 64 -26.81 -17.99 9.89
N GLY A 65 -25.69 -17.48 9.42
CA GLY A 65 -24.73 -16.73 10.24
C GLY A 65 -23.79 -17.58 11.07
N ALA A 66 -23.87 -18.91 11.01
CA ALA A 66 -22.97 -19.78 11.75
C ALA A 66 -21.52 -19.68 11.21
N ALA A 67 -20.56 -19.91 12.08
CA ALA A 67 -19.14 -19.82 11.75
C ALA A 67 -18.33 -20.78 12.65
N THR A 68 -17.12 -21.10 12.19
CA THR A 68 -16.12 -21.76 13.04
C THR A 68 -15.44 -20.76 13.96
N ASP A 69 -14.65 -21.27 14.89
CA ASP A 69 -13.73 -20.45 15.67
C ASP A 69 -12.73 -19.73 14.76
N TRP A 70 -12.19 -18.62 15.27
CA TRP A 70 -11.16 -17.86 14.58
C TRP A 70 -9.81 -18.55 14.68
N VAL A 71 -9.13 -18.63 13.55
CA VAL A 71 -7.72 -19.02 13.45
C VAL A 71 -6.89 -17.78 13.23
N ASN A 72 -6.01 -17.47 14.18
CA ASN A 72 -5.13 -16.31 14.11
C ASN A 72 -3.88 -16.62 13.27
N PHE A 73 -3.43 -15.62 12.52
CA PHE A 73 -2.18 -15.68 11.78
C PHE A 73 -1.61 -14.28 11.59
N ASP A 74 -0.30 -14.21 11.32
CA ASP A 74 0.41 -12.95 11.17
C ASP A 74 1.03 -12.85 9.78
N ILE A 75 1.09 -11.61 9.24
CA ILE A 75 1.90 -11.24 8.09
C ILE A 75 2.93 -10.23 8.56
N ASN A 76 4.21 -10.58 8.41
CA ASN A 76 5.33 -9.83 8.95
C ASN A 76 6.07 -9.06 7.85
N LEU A 77 6.25 -7.77 8.08
CA LEU A 77 7.15 -6.90 7.33
C LEU A 77 8.40 -6.63 8.16
N ASN A 78 9.56 -6.75 7.55
CA ASN A 78 10.85 -6.48 8.19
C ASN A 78 11.77 -5.67 7.27
N SER A 79 12.92 -5.30 7.77
CA SER A 79 13.93 -4.53 7.02
C SER A 79 13.35 -3.30 6.32
N CYS A 80 12.37 -2.65 6.96
CA CYS A 80 11.80 -1.42 6.42
C CYS A 80 12.86 -0.32 6.46
N PRO A 81 13.13 0.34 5.32
CA PRO A 81 14.15 1.39 5.26
C PRO A 81 13.79 2.61 6.11
N ALA A 82 14.82 3.36 6.53
CA ALA A 82 14.61 4.63 7.19
C ALA A 82 13.80 5.59 6.30
N GLY A 83 12.80 6.24 6.90
CA GLY A 83 11.87 7.13 6.16
C GLY A 83 10.59 6.44 5.69
N THR A 84 10.49 5.11 5.73
CA THR A 84 9.24 4.39 5.52
C THR A 84 8.51 4.26 6.85
N THR A 85 7.43 5.00 7.01
CA THR A 85 6.73 5.15 8.30
C THR A 85 5.41 4.39 8.35
N LYS A 86 4.86 4.03 7.19
CA LYS A 86 3.56 3.38 7.08
C LYS A 86 3.55 2.35 5.95
N ALA A 87 2.88 1.24 6.18
CA ALA A 87 2.54 0.26 5.16
C ALA A 87 1.02 0.11 5.08
N ILE A 88 0.49 0.08 3.87
CA ILE A 88 -0.93 -0.18 3.58
C ILE A 88 -0.99 -1.52 2.88
N MET A 89 -1.67 -2.48 3.49
CA MET A 89 -1.90 -3.80 2.90
C MET A 89 -3.28 -3.82 2.27
N THR A 90 -3.36 -4.24 1.00
CA THR A 90 -4.62 -4.47 0.28
C THR A 90 -4.78 -5.97 0.03
N MET A 91 -5.95 -6.49 0.39
CA MET A 91 -6.26 -7.90 0.21
C MET A 91 -6.98 -8.12 -1.12
N HIS A 92 -6.60 -9.16 -1.85
CA HIS A 92 -7.19 -9.55 -3.14
C HIS A 92 -7.53 -11.03 -3.17
N GLY A 93 -8.69 -11.36 -3.73
CA GLY A 93 -9.14 -12.73 -3.89
C GLY A 93 -10.49 -12.79 -4.58
N THR A 94 -10.98 -13.99 -4.85
CA THR A 94 -12.33 -14.16 -5.42
C THR A 94 -13.35 -13.86 -4.33
N ALA A 95 -14.14 -12.80 -4.51
CA ALA A 95 -15.20 -12.43 -3.60
C ALA A 95 -16.29 -13.51 -3.53
N ASP A 96 -16.87 -13.70 -2.35
CA ASP A 96 -18.02 -14.59 -2.19
C ASP A 96 -19.26 -14.04 -2.92
N LEU A 97 -20.14 -14.93 -3.34
CA LEU A 97 -21.34 -14.55 -4.11
C LEU A 97 -22.43 -13.92 -3.23
N PHE A 98 -22.53 -14.34 -1.98
CA PHE A 98 -23.57 -13.88 -1.06
C PHE A 98 -23.13 -12.70 -0.19
N ASN A 99 -21.82 -12.61 0.10
CA ASN A 99 -21.23 -11.48 0.82
C ASN A 99 -19.91 -11.03 0.15
N PRO A 100 -19.98 -10.43 -1.04
CA PRO A 100 -18.79 -10.06 -1.81
C PRO A 100 -17.94 -8.97 -1.17
N ALA A 101 -18.52 -8.18 -0.25
CA ALA A 101 -17.80 -7.09 0.41
C ALA A 101 -16.80 -7.57 1.47
N ASP A 102 -17.12 -8.67 2.16
CA ASP A 102 -16.39 -9.05 3.37
C ASP A 102 -15.81 -10.46 3.35
N MET A 103 -16.17 -11.28 2.36
CA MET A 103 -15.83 -12.69 2.34
C MET A 103 -15.24 -13.16 1.02
N TYR A 104 -14.48 -14.24 1.10
CA TYR A 104 -13.88 -14.92 -0.02
C TYR A 104 -14.60 -16.19 -0.32
N ARG A 105 -14.77 -16.44 -1.62
CA ARG A 105 -15.43 -17.65 -2.13
C ARG A 105 -14.64 -18.89 -1.73
N ASN A 106 -15.36 -19.89 -1.22
CA ASN A 106 -14.83 -21.23 -1.14
C ASN A 106 -14.74 -21.86 -2.54
N THR A 107 -13.56 -22.32 -2.93
CA THR A 107 -13.30 -23.05 -4.18
C THR A 107 -13.17 -24.56 -3.95
N GLY A 108 -13.25 -24.99 -2.70
CA GLY A 108 -13.32 -26.39 -2.33
C GLY A 108 -14.72 -26.99 -2.58
N THR A 109 -14.92 -28.23 -2.17
CA THR A 109 -16.16 -28.98 -2.45
C THR A 109 -17.29 -28.76 -1.44
N ALA A 110 -17.00 -28.18 -0.27
CA ALA A 110 -18.05 -27.77 0.68
C ALA A 110 -18.92 -26.67 0.08
N THR A 111 -20.25 -26.77 0.20
CA THR A 111 -21.18 -25.78 -0.34
C THR A 111 -21.80 -24.92 0.75
N ASN A 112 -22.35 -23.77 0.37
CA ASN A 112 -22.96 -22.78 1.28
C ASN A 112 -21.98 -22.23 2.35
N LEU A 113 -20.71 -22.14 1.99
CA LEU A 113 -19.63 -21.74 2.88
C LEU A 113 -18.73 -20.72 2.19
N ALA A 114 -18.28 -19.73 2.94
CA ALA A 114 -17.30 -18.71 2.55
C ALA A 114 -16.15 -18.68 3.56
N VAL A 115 -15.04 -18.03 3.19
CA VAL A 115 -13.92 -17.75 4.08
C VAL A 115 -13.94 -16.28 4.46
N GLN A 116 -14.02 -16.00 5.76
CA GLN A 116 -13.95 -14.67 6.31
C GLN A 116 -12.55 -14.39 6.82
N VAL A 117 -12.01 -13.22 6.43
CA VAL A 117 -10.72 -12.72 6.90
C VAL A 117 -10.92 -11.36 7.56
N GLN A 118 -10.35 -11.17 8.74
CA GLN A 118 -10.40 -9.92 9.50
C GLN A 118 -9.05 -9.60 10.13
N SER A 119 -8.85 -8.33 10.50
CA SER A 119 -7.87 -8.01 11.53
C SER A 119 -8.30 -8.60 12.87
N GLN A 120 -7.37 -8.81 13.80
CA GLN A 120 -7.73 -9.25 15.16
C GLN A 120 -8.55 -8.20 15.92
N THR A 121 -8.55 -6.94 15.46
CA THR A 121 -9.38 -5.84 15.96
C THR A 121 -10.79 -5.82 15.40
N GLY A 122 -11.06 -6.63 14.36
CA GLY A 122 -12.41 -6.81 13.80
C GLY A 122 -12.66 -6.13 12.46
N ASP A 123 -11.63 -5.47 11.87
CA ASP A 123 -11.79 -4.85 10.55
C ASP A 123 -11.95 -5.93 9.48
N GLN A 124 -12.98 -5.81 8.66
CA GLN A 124 -13.25 -6.72 7.56
C GLN A 124 -12.21 -6.54 6.45
N LEU A 125 -11.63 -7.65 6.01
CA LEU A 125 -10.59 -7.69 4.99
C LEU A 125 -11.02 -8.55 3.79
N GLY A 126 -12.19 -8.27 3.25
CA GLY A 126 -12.66 -8.83 1.98
C GLY A 126 -11.87 -8.31 0.78
N ASN A 127 -12.28 -8.73 -0.41
CA ASN A 127 -11.60 -8.34 -1.65
C ASN A 127 -11.52 -6.81 -1.80
N THR A 128 -10.34 -6.30 -2.12
CA THR A 128 -9.99 -4.87 -2.25
C THR A 128 -10.00 -4.05 -0.94
N LYS A 129 -10.26 -4.68 0.20
CA LYS A 129 -10.16 -3.98 1.49
C LYS A 129 -8.73 -3.78 1.91
N THR A 130 -8.49 -2.67 2.61
CA THR A 130 -7.17 -2.25 3.04
C THR A 130 -7.06 -2.16 4.56
N ILE A 131 -5.86 -2.37 5.07
CA ILE A 131 -5.50 -2.10 6.45
C ILE A 131 -4.14 -1.43 6.50
N SER A 132 -4.00 -0.41 7.35
CA SER A 132 -2.75 0.33 7.51
C SER A 132 -2.00 -0.12 8.76
N GLY A 133 -0.67 -0.16 8.65
CA GLY A 133 0.24 -0.40 9.75
C GLY A 133 1.27 0.72 9.89
N THR A 134 1.53 1.16 11.12
CA THR A 134 2.62 2.11 11.42
C THR A 134 3.90 1.34 11.66
N ILE A 135 4.92 1.60 10.86
CA ILE A 135 6.22 0.94 10.96
C ILE A 135 6.95 1.48 12.17
N ALA A 136 7.39 0.59 13.04
CA ALA A 136 8.21 0.89 14.21
C ALA A 136 9.39 -0.07 14.26
N SER A 137 10.57 0.43 14.64
CA SER A 137 11.80 -0.39 14.70
C SER A 137 12.07 -1.16 13.40
N ASN A 138 11.84 -0.52 12.24
CA ASN A 138 12.04 -1.08 10.90
C ASN A 138 11.20 -2.34 10.60
N ALA A 139 10.06 -2.52 11.27
CA ALA A 139 9.19 -3.69 11.11
C ALA A 139 7.71 -3.33 11.37
N TYR A 140 6.81 -4.19 10.86
CA TYR A 140 5.41 -4.19 11.24
C TYR A 140 4.82 -5.59 11.10
N THR A 141 3.90 -5.96 11.98
CA THR A 141 3.16 -7.23 11.95
C THR A 141 1.67 -6.96 11.83
N TYR A 142 1.07 -7.40 10.72
CA TYR A 142 -0.37 -7.44 10.58
C TYR A 142 -0.91 -8.66 11.33
N LYS A 143 -1.67 -8.43 12.39
CA LYS A 143 -2.35 -9.49 13.16
C LYS A 143 -3.71 -9.75 12.58
N LEU A 144 -3.87 -10.90 11.97
CA LEU A 144 -5.04 -11.30 11.21
C LEU A 144 -5.70 -12.54 11.82
N ARG A 145 -6.93 -12.80 11.39
CA ARG A 145 -7.67 -14.01 11.73
C ARG A 145 -8.57 -14.42 10.57
N ALA A 146 -8.79 -15.72 10.43
CA ALA A 146 -9.69 -16.26 9.43
C ALA A 146 -10.60 -17.33 10.05
N ARG A 147 -11.75 -17.55 9.41
CA ARG A 147 -12.69 -18.63 9.76
C ARG A 147 -13.55 -19.02 8.58
N ALA A 148 -14.17 -20.19 8.67
CA ALA A 148 -15.27 -20.56 7.79
C ALA A 148 -16.56 -19.91 8.30
N TYR A 149 -17.38 -19.42 7.39
CA TYR A 149 -18.63 -18.73 7.68
C TYR A 149 -19.70 -19.12 6.67
N THR A 150 -20.93 -19.24 7.12
CA THR A 150 -22.08 -19.44 6.22
C THR A 150 -23.09 -18.31 6.37
N GLN A 151 -23.45 -17.66 5.26
CA GLN A 151 -24.47 -16.62 5.24
C GLN A 151 -25.87 -17.21 5.44
N ASN A 152 -26.15 -18.36 4.82
CA ASN A 152 -27.48 -18.92 4.72
C ASN A 152 -27.69 -20.19 5.54
N GLY A 153 -26.63 -20.78 6.10
CA GLY A 153 -26.69 -22.11 6.70
C GLY A 153 -26.70 -23.22 5.67
N GLY A 154 -27.03 -24.44 6.11
CA GLY A 154 -27.16 -25.60 5.24
C GLY A 154 -25.85 -26.02 4.59
N VAL A 155 -24.73 -25.91 5.28
CA VAL A 155 -23.43 -26.31 4.77
C VAL A 155 -23.38 -27.79 4.52
N MET A 156 -22.97 -28.18 3.33
CA MET A 156 -22.74 -29.58 2.96
C MET A 156 -21.26 -29.95 3.17
N PRO A 157 -20.99 -31.19 3.61
CA PRO A 157 -19.62 -31.67 3.82
C PRO A 157 -18.77 -31.55 2.54
N GLY A 158 -17.51 -31.24 2.71
CA GLY A 158 -16.54 -31.10 1.62
C GLY A 158 -15.27 -30.38 2.09
N SER A 159 -14.39 -30.10 1.15
CA SER A 159 -13.16 -29.33 1.41
C SER A 159 -13.39 -27.82 1.40
N ILE A 160 -12.57 -27.12 2.18
CA ILE A 160 -12.49 -25.66 2.18
C ILE A 160 -11.18 -25.26 1.51
N SER A 161 -11.25 -24.36 0.55
CA SER A 161 -10.10 -23.78 -0.11
C SER A 161 -10.41 -22.37 -0.57
N SER A 162 -9.52 -21.43 -0.30
CA SER A 162 -9.59 -20.07 -0.81
C SER A 162 -8.18 -19.51 -0.95
N VAL A 163 -7.92 -18.83 -2.05
CA VAL A 163 -6.64 -18.15 -2.29
C VAL A 163 -6.86 -16.65 -2.16
N VAL A 164 -6.08 -16.05 -1.26
CA VAL A 164 -6.08 -14.61 -1.00
C VAL A 164 -4.66 -14.12 -1.12
N THR A 165 -4.44 -13.02 -1.84
CA THR A 165 -3.15 -12.37 -1.99
C THR A 165 -3.17 -11.01 -1.28
N ALA A 166 -2.03 -10.57 -0.79
CA ALA A 166 -1.84 -9.25 -0.21
C ALA A 166 -0.83 -8.45 -1.03
N THR A 167 -1.15 -7.19 -1.32
CA THR A 167 -0.23 -6.22 -1.91
C THR A 167 0.05 -5.11 -0.91
N PHE A 168 1.21 -4.47 -1.03
CA PHE A 168 1.65 -3.47 -0.07
C PHE A 168 2.02 -2.18 -0.77
N GLU A 169 1.58 -1.06 -0.20
CA GLU A 169 2.01 0.29 -0.54
C GLU A 169 2.69 0.90 0.68
N TYR A 170 3.76 1.68 0.45
CA TYR A 170 4.59 2.24 1.52
C TYR A 170 4.62 3.76 1.47
N GLN A 171 4.61 4.37 2.66
CA GLN A 171 4.65 5.83 2.85
C GLN A 171 5.67 6.23 3.90
#